data_a762deee07c3a5b474c7331616dc192b
#
_entry.id   a762deee07c3a5b474c7331616dc192b
#
_cell.length_a   1.000
_cell.length_b   1.000
_cell.length_c   1.000
_cell.angle_alpha   90.00
_cell.angle_beta   90.00
_cell.angle_gamma   90.00
#
_symmetry.space_group_name_H-M   'P 1'
#
loop_
_entity.id
_entity.type
_entity.pdbx_description
1 polymer ?
#
loop_
_entity_poly.entity_id
_entity_poly.type
_entity_poly.pdbx_seq_one_letter_code
_entity_poly.pdbx_strand_id
1 'polypeptide(L)'
;LFNDLRYKADGEPNPDFELNRMQGKILVAGRNFGCGSSREHAAWALYDYGFRAVVSSSFADIFRNNALNNGLVPVTVSQEYLDALTAAIGKDKETKITVSLEECTISYKDGCGTLHSASFEIGPYKRECLMKGYDDIDYLVAGMDDILDFEEKRK
;
A
#
# COMPACT_ATOMS: atom_id res chain seq x y z
N LEU A 1 6.56 13.63 4.97
CA LEU A 1 6.88 12.62 3.97
C LEU A 1 7.88 13.20 2.96
N PHE A 2 9.04 12.54 2.74
CA PHE A 2 10.07 12.91 1.76
C PHE A 2 10.50 14.40 1.82
N ASN A 3 10.67 14.94 3.01
CA ASN A 3 10.93 16.37 3.22
C ASN A 3 12.08 16.91 2.36
N ASP A 4 13.23 16.23 2.39
CA ASP A 4 14.46 16.65 1.71
C ASP A 4 14.39 16.54 0.17
N LEU A 5 13.39 15.82 -0.36
CA LEU A 5 13.11 15.74 -1.79
C LEU A 5 12.01 16.74 -2.22
N ARG A 6 11.07 16.99 -1.31
CA ARG A 6 9.92 17.87 -1.56
C ARG A 6 10.25 19.35 -1.46
N TYR A 7 11.21 19.71 -0.63
CA TYR A 7 11.58 21.09 -0.38
C TYR A 7 13.05 21.32 -0.69
N LYS A 8 13.36 22.50 -1.21
CA LYS A 8 14.72 22.97 -1.42
C LYS A 8 15.32 23.42 -0.10
N ALA A 9 16.62 23.71 -0.08
CA ALA A 9 17.34 24.19 1.12
C ALA A 9 16.81 25.54 1.67
N ASP A 10 16.15 26.34 0.83
CA ASP A 10 15.49 27.60 1.18
C ASP A 10 14.05 27.42 1.71
N GLY A 11 13.57 26.17 1.78
CA GLY A 11 12.21 25.84 2.23
C GLY A 11 11.13 25.91 1.15
N GLU A 12 11.47 26.33 -0.08
CA GLU A 12 10.53 26.38 -1.19
C GLU A 12 10.20 24.98 -1.73
N PRO A 13 8.95 24.73 -2.15
CA PRO A 13 8.59 23.46 -2.76
C PRO A 13 9.43 23.15 -4.01
N ASN A 14 9.98 21.94 -4.10
CA ASN A 14 10.68 21.49 -5.28
C ASN A 14 9.66 21.19 -6.40
N PRO A 15 9.64 21.99 -7.49
CA PRO A 15 8.66 21.79 -8.55
C PRO A 15 8.91 20.52 -9.39
N ASP A 16 10.08 19.90 -9.27
CA ASP A 16 10.45 18.69 -10.02
C ASP A 16 10.07 17.41 -9.29
N PHE A 17 9.64 17.52 -8.02
CA PHE A 17 9.20 16.36 -7.26
C PHE A 17 7.70 16.11 -7.44
N GLU A 18 7.35 14.95 -7.97
CA GLU A 18 5.98 14.61 -8.40
C GLU A 18 4.92 14.75 -7.30
N LEU A 19 5.24 14.44 -6.05
CA LEU A 19 4.29 14.58 -4.94
C LEU A 19 3.93 16.04 -4.59
N ASN A 20 4.64 17.01 -5.13
CA ASN A 20 4.27 18.43 -5.02
C ASN A 20 3.31 18.88 -6.14
N ARG A 21 3.16 18.05 -7.17
CA ARG A 21 2.32 18.34 -8.36
C ARG A 21 1.06 17.49 -8.42
N MET A 22 1.13 16.28 -7.91
CA MET A 22 0.07 15.27 -8.03
C MET A 22 -0.41 14.82 -6.67
N GLN A 23 -1.70 14.54 -6.60
CA GLN A 23 -2.34 13.89 -5.45
C GLN A 23 -2.90 12.55 -5.89
N GLY A 24 -2.67 11.51 -5.09
CA GLY A 24 -3.18 10.18 -5.36
C GLY A 24 -3.24 9.36 -4.08
N LYS A 25 -4.05 8.29 -4.10
CA LYS A 25 -4.15 7.35 -2.98
C LYS A 25 -3.23 6.14 -3.13
N ILE A 26 -2.64 5.95 -4.31
CA ILE A 26 -1.77 4.81 -4.62
C ILE A 26 -0.40 5.35 -5.00
N LEU A 27 0.63 4.93 -4.29
CA LEU A 27 2.03 5.24 -4.60
C LEU A 27 2.62 4.07 -5.40
N VAL A 28 3.12 4.34 -6.61
CA VAL A 28 3.89 3.38 -7.39
C VAL A 28 5.38 3.64 -7.14
N ALA A 29 6.09 2.64 -6.67
CA ALA A 29 7.47 2.77 -6.21
C ALA A 29 8.37 1.67 -6.78
N GLY A 30 9.66 1.93 -6.82
CA GLY A 30 10.67 0.97 -7.26
C GLY A 30 10.84 -0.21 -6.30
N ARG A 31 11.68 -1.16 -6.71
CA ARG A 31 12.03 -2.37 -5.97
C ARG A 31 12.57 -2.08 -4.58
N ASN A 32 12.33 -3.01 -3.63
CA ASN A 32 12.80 -2.96 -2.25
C ASN A 32 12.33 -1.70 -1.49
N PHE A 33 11.07 -1.33 -1.68
CA PHE A 33 10.51 -0.15 -1.04
C PHE A 33 10.49 -0.29 0.49
N GLY A 34 10.80 0.80 1.18
CA GLY A 34 10.82 0.83 2.66
C GLY A 34 12.13 0.35 3.29
N CYS A 35 13.20 0.08 2.50
CA CYS A 35 14.49 -0.39 3.02
C CYS A 35 15.27 0.65 3.83
N GLY A 36 14.90 1.93 3.75
CA GLY A 36 15.61 3.03 4.42
C GLY A 36 15.31 3.18 5.90
N SER A 37 14.23 2.58 6.42
CA SER A 37 13.83 2.74 7.82
C SER A 37 13.09 1.51 8.35
N SER A 38 13.53 1.02 9.50
CA SER A 38 12.82 -0.01 10.27
C SER A 38 11.73 0.57 11.21
N ARG A 39 11.52 1.89 11.20
CA ARG A 39 10.56 2.54 12.08
C ARG A 39 9.15 2.52 11.46
N GLU A 40 8.17 2.33 12.32
CA GLU A 40 6.74 2.38 11.98
C GLU A 40 6.32 3.74 11.39
N HIS A 41 6.96 4.81 11.80
CA HIS A 41 6.75 6.17 11.30
C HIS A 41 6.87 6.28 9.77
N ALA A 42 7.61 5.38 9.10
CA ALA A 42 7.68 5.36 7.64
C ALA A 42 6.33 5.03 7.00
N ALA A 43 5.58 4.08 7.59
CA ALA A 43 4.22 3.75 7.15
C ALA A 43 3.23 4.86 7.52
N TRP A 44 3.33 5.42 8.74
CA TRP A 44 2.49 6.54 9.18
C TRP A 44 2.62 7.75 8.25
N ALA A 45 3.85 8.13 7.90
CA ALA A 45 4.08 9.28 7.03
C ALA A 45 3.42 9.14 5.65
N LEU A 46 3.31 7.92 5.12
CA LEU A 46 2.59 7.64 3.87
C LEU A 46 1.08 7.70 4.07
N TYR A 47 0.58 7.07 5.13
CA TYR A 47 -0.84 7.03 5.43
C TYR A 47 -1.40 8.42 5.73
N ASP A 48 -0.71 9.20 6.57
CA ASP A 48 -1.08 10.58 6.95
C ASP A 48 -1.02 11.54 5.75
N TYR A 49 -0.11 11.28 4.81
CA TYR A 49 -0.07 12.05 3.56
C TYR A 49 -1.28 11.80 2.66
N GLY A 50 -1.98 10.68 2.85
CA GLY A 50 -3.18 10.32 2.11
C GLY A 50 -3.08 9.05 1.28
N PHE A 51 -1.91 8.39 1.24
CA PHE A 51 -1.79 7.10 0.55
C PHE A 51 -2.56 6.01 1.28
N ARG A 52 -3.11 5.06 0.53
CA ARG A 52 -3.81 3.87 1.03
C ARG A 52 -3.21 2.58 0.50
N ALA A 53 -2.46 2.66 -0.59
CA ALA A 53 -1.70 1.54 -1.13
C ALA A 53 -0.34 1.99 -1.65
N VAL A 54 0.63 1.09 -1.59
CA VAL A 54 1.94 1.23 -2.24
C VAL A 54 2.15 0.02 -3.12
N VAL A 55 2.50 0.25 -4.38
CA VAL A 55 2.77 -0.79 -5.39
C VAL A 55 4.27 -0.86 -5.63
N SER A 56 4.84 -2.06 -5.51
CA SER A 56 6.27 -2.30 -5.73
C SER A 56 6.50 -3.75 -6.15
N SER A 57 7.66 -4.04 -6.75
CA SER A 57 8.04 -5.43 -7.02
C SER A 57 8.60 -6.16 -5.79
N SER A 58 9.02 -5.43 -4.75
CA SER A 58 9.37 -5.99 -3.45
C SER A 58 9.37 -4.93 -2.37
N PHE A 59 9.21 -5.35 -1.13
CA PHE A 59 9.24 -4.49 0.06
C PHE A 59 10.28 -5.00 1.06
N ALA A 60 10.82 -4.11 1.87
CA ALA A 60 11.51 -4.50 3.10
C ALA A 60 10.49 -5.09 4.08
N ASP A 61 10.81 -6.23 4.72
CA ASP A 61 9.88 -6.99 5.55
C ASP A 61 9.28 -6.17 6.70
N ILE A 62 10.12 -5.39 7.39
CA ILE A 62 9.66 -4.54 8.49
C ILE A 62 8.68 -3.49 7.99
N PHE A 63 8.98 -2.83 6.86
CA PHE A 63 8.07 -1.85 6.27
C PHE A 63 6.75 -2.49 5.88
N ARG A 64 6.78 -3.66 5.23
CA ARG A 64 5.56 -4.38 4.81
C ARG A 64 4.64 -4.67 5.98
N ASN A 65 5.20 -5.17 7.09
CA ASN A 65 4.43 -5.47 8.31
C ASN A 65 3.87 -4.19 8.94
N ASN A 66 4.67 -3.15 9.08
CA ASN A 66 4.24 -1.87 9.61
C ASN A 66 3.14 -1.23 8.73
N ALA A 67 3.25 -1.32 7.40
CA ALA A 67 2.23 -0.85 6.48
C ALA A 67 0.88 -1.52 6.72
N LEU A 68 0.87 -2.86 6.79
CA LEU A 68 -0.34 -3.65 7.06
C LEU A 68 -0.99 -3.30 8.40
N ASN A 69 -0.18 -3.08 9.45
CA ASN A 69 -0.69 -2.71 10.77
C ASN A 69 -1.29 -1.31 10.83
N ASN A 70 -0.90 -0.44 9.90
CA ASN A 70 -1.35 0.96 9.85
C ASN A 70 -2.33 1.26 8.71
N GLY A 71 -3.00 0.24 8.17
CA GLY A 71 -4.04 0.44 7.15
C GLY A 71 -3.51 0.81 5.76
N LEU A 72 -2.20 0.66 5.51
CA LEU A 72 -1.56 0.89 4.21
C LEU A 72 -1.32 -0.45 3.51
N VAL A 73 -1.86 -0.62 2.32
CA VAL A 73 -1.80 -1.88 1.56
C VAL A 73 -0.50 -1.99 0.76
N PRO A 74 0.44 -2.88 1.10
CA PRO A 74 1.63 -3.15 0.29
C PRO A 74 1.28 -4.15 -0.82
N VAL A 75 1.15 -3.67 -2.04
CA VAL A 75 0.81 -4.47 -3.23
C VAL A 75 2.09 -4.90 -3.93
N THR A 76 2.42 -6.19 -3.81
CA THR A 76 3.59 -6.78 -4.49
C THR A 76 3.18 -7.32 -5.85
N VAL A 77 3.85 -6.87 -6.90
CA VAL A 77 3.63 -7.29 -8.30
C VAL A 77 4.93 -7.76 -8.94
N SER A 78 4.86 -8.44 -10.08
CA SER A 78 6.07 -8.78 -10.82
C SER A 78 6.80 -7.53 -11.32
N GLN A 79 8.11 -7.64 -11.57
CA GLN A 79 8.89 -6.50 -12.08
C GLN A 79 8.38 -6.08 -13.46
N GLU A 80 8.00 -7.04 -14.31
CA GLU A 80 7.46 -6.78 -15.65
C GLU A 80 6.15 -5.98 -15.59
N TYR A 81 5.26 -6.33 -14.65
CA TYR A 81 4.02 -5.59 -14.45
C TYR A 81 4.30 -4.17 -13.94
N LEU A 82 5.23 -4.03 -12.99
CA LEU A 82 5.62 -2.73 -12.44
C LEU A 82 6.22 -1.81 -13.53
N ASP A 83 7.07 -2.35 -14.39
CA ASP A 83 7.70 -1.61 -15.48
C ASP A 83 6.65 -1.16 -16.52
N ALA A 84 5.71 -2.04 -16.87
CA ALA A 84 4.60 -1.72 -17.78
C ALA A 84 3.67 -0.64 -17.18
N LEU A 85 3.33 -0.76 -15.88
CA LEU A 85 2.53 0.24 -15.17
C LEU A 85 3.23 1.59 -15.12
N THR A 86 4.53 1.60 -14.79
CA THR A 86 5.34 2.82 -14.74
C THR A 86 5.43 3.50 -16.11
N ALA A 87 5.59 2.70 -17.17
CA ALA A 87 5.59 3.21 -18.54
C ALA A 87 4.23 3.78 -18.95
N ALA A 88 3.12 3.17 -18.51
CA ALA A 88 1.76 3.69 -18.76
C ALA A 88 1.56 5.04 -18.06
N ILE A 89 1.94 5.16 -16.78
CA ILE A 89 1.88 6.42 -16.01
C ILE A 89 2.77 7.50 -16.66
N GLY A 90 3.95 7.12 -17.15
CA GLY A 90 4.86 8.05 -17.82
C GLY A 90 4.28 8.64 -19.13
N LYS A 91 3.43 7.86 -19.82
CA LYS A 91 2.72 8.32 -21.03
C LYS A 91 1.47 9.12 -20.71
N ASP A 92 0.74 8.70 -19.68
CA ASP A 92 -0.50 9.34 -19.22
C ASP A 92 -0.52 9.40 -17.70
N LYS A 93 -0.30 10.58 -17.16
CA LYS A 93 -0.29 10.82 -15.69
C LYS A 93 -1.66 10.64 -15.04
N GLU A 94 -2.74 10.65 -15.82
CA GLU A 94 -4.11 10.40 -15.37
C GLU A 94 -4.48 8.90 -15.38
N THR A 95 -3.53 8.01 -15.63
CA THR A 95 -3.73 6.56 -15.59
C THR A 95 -4.37 6.14 -14.26
N LYS A 96 -5.60 5.62 -14.35
CA LYS A 96 -6.35 5.16 -13.17
C LYS A 96 -5.94 3.74 -12.81
N ILE A 97 -5.52 3.59 -11.56
CA ILE A 97 -5.14 2.30 -10.96
C ILE A 97 -6.22 1.91 -9.96
N THR A 98 -6.66 0.66 -10.03
CA THR A 98 -7.60 0.06 -9.07
C THR A 98 -6.91 -1.06 -8.30
N VAL A 99 -7.01 -1.03 -6.97
CA VAL A 99 -6.58 -2.12 -6.09
C VAL A 99 -7.82 -2.66 -5.38
N SER A 100 -8.10 -3.94 -5.56
CA SER A 100 -9.19 -4.66 -4.89
C SER A 100 -8.62 -5.56 -3.81
N LEU A 101 -8.97 -5.31 -2.55
CA LEU A 101 -8.67 -6.22 -1.43
C LEU A 101 -9.57 -7.45 -1.45
N GLU A 102 -10.79 -7.31 -1.96
CA GLU A 102 -11.75 -8.40 -2.05
C GLU A 102 -11.28 -9.49 -3.03
N GLU A 103 -10.74 -9.09 -4.16
CA GLU A 103 -10.22 -10.00 -5.20
C GLU A 103 -8.72 -10.23 -5.10
N CYS A 104 -8.01 -9.46 -4.25
CA CYS A 104 -6.55 -9.42 -4.19
C CYS A 104 -5.91 -9.13 -5.57
N THR A 105 -6.48 -8.15 -6.28
CA THR A 105 -6.03 -7.77 -7.62
C THR A 105 -5.68 -6.30 -7.72
N ILE A 106 -4.75 -6.00 -8.62
CA ILE A 106 -4.45 -4.65 -9.09
C ILE A 106 -4.68 -4.59 -10.59
N SER A 107 -5.28 -3.51 -11.07
CA SER A 107 -5.51 -3.31 -12.49
C SER A 107 -5.36 -1.85 -12.91
N TYR A 108 -5.02 -1.63 -14.17
CA TYR A 108 -5.02 -0.32 -14.82
C TYR A 108 -5.38 -0.46 -16.30
N LYS A 109 -5.81 0.65 -16.91
CA LYS A 109 -5.99 0.72 -18.36
C LYS A 109 -4.85 1.54 -18.96
N ASP A 110 -4.26 1.04 -20.03
CA ASP A 110 -3.27 1.78 -20.80
C ASP A 110 -3.91 2.83 -21.70
N GLY A 111 -3.07 3.65 -22.37
CA GLY A 111 -3.53 4.70 -23.29
C GLY A 111 -4.32 4.20 -24.49
N CYS A 112 -4.29 2.90 -24.78
CA CYS A 112 -5.11 2.24 -25.82
C CYS A 112 -6.43 1.68 -25.27
N GLY A 113 -6.66 1.79 -23.96
CA GLY A 113 -7.84 1.26 -23.28
C GLY A 113 -7.74 -0.23 -22.91
N THR A 114 -6.59 -0.88 -23.12
CA THR A 114 -6.36 -2.27 -22.76
C THR A 114 -6.27 -2.40 -21.23
N LEU A 115 -7.03 -3.34 -20.66
CA LEU A 115 -6.99 -3.64 -19.24
C LEU A 115 -5.81 -4.58 -18.95
N HIS A 116 -4.95 -4.16 -18.05
CA HIS A 116 -3.87 -4.95 -17.47
C HIS A 116 -4.22 -5.28 -16.01
N SER A 117 -4.09 -6.53 -15.62
CA SER A 117 -4.39 -6.98 -14.26
C SER A 117 -3.33 -7.94 -13.74
N ALA A 118 -3.06 -7.88 -12.45
CA ALA A 118 -2.22 -8.81 -11.72
C ALA A 118 -2.84 -9.14 -10.36
N SER A 119 -2.59 -10.34 -9.85
CA SER A 119 -2.93 -10.71 -8.49
C SER A 119 -1.78 -10.37 -7.54
N PHE A 120 -2.10 -10.13 -6.26
CA PHE A 120 -1.12 -9.98 -5.20
C PHE A 120 -1.53 -10.81 -3.97
N GLU A 121 -0.57 -11.11 -3.12
CA GLU A 121 -0.80 -11.90 -1.92
C GLU A 121 -0.87 -11.03 -0.66
N ILE A 122 -1.88 -11.31 0.14
CA ILE A 122 -2.05 -10.75 1.47
C ILE A 122 -2.63 -11.82 2.40
N GLY A 123 -2.10 -11.95 3.62
CA GLY A 123 -2.60 -12.93 4.58
C GLY A 123 -4.09 -12.69 4.91
N PRO A 124 -4.91 -13.75 5.04
CA PRO A 124 -6.35 -13.63 5.27
C PRO A 124 -6.71 -12.74 6.46
N TYR A 125 -6.00 -12.91 7.57
CA TYR A 125 -6.16 -12.10 8.77
C TYR A 125 -5.97 -10.60 8.52
N LYS A 126 -4.83 -10.20 7.94
CA LYS A 126 -4.55 -8.78 7.66
C LYS A 126 -5.46 -8.21 6.57
N ARG A 127 -5.88 -9.03 5.61
CA ARG A 127 -6.88 -8.66 4.61
C ARG A 127 -8.22 -8.31 5.28
N GLU A 128 -8.68 -9.15 6.19
CA GLU A 128 -9.94 -8.93 6.93
C GLU A 128 -9.87 -7.67 7.79
N CYS A 129 -8.77 -7.48 8.54
CA CYS A 129 -8.53 -6.27 9.31
C CYS A 129 -8.59 -5.01 8.43
N LEU A 130 -7.92 -5.01 7.29
CA LEU A 130 -7.91 -3.88 6.35
C LEU A 130 -9.31 -3.61 5.75
N MET A 131 -10.07 -4.66 5.42
CA MET A 131 -11.42 -4.51 4.84
C MET A 131 -12.44 -3.99 5.85
N LYS A 132 -12.32 -4.39 7.12
CA LYS A 132 -13.23 -4.02 8.21
C LYS A 132 -12.79 -2.77 8.98
N GLY A 133 -11.55 -2.32 8.77
CA GLY A 133 -10.94 -1.24 9.56
C GLY A 133 -10.63 -1.66 10.99
N TYR A 134 -10.35 -2.94 11.22
CA TYR A 134 -10.04 -3.50 12.52
C TYR A 134 -8.54 -3.37 12.83
N ASP A 135 -8.23 -3.06 14.08
CA ASP A 135 -6.93 -3.37 14.67
C ASP A 135 -6.86 -4.83 15.17
N ASP A 136 -5.73 -5.23 15.73
CA ASP A 136 -5.53 -6.60 16.22
C ASP A 136 -6.47 -6.91 17.41
N ILE A 137 -6.84 -5.91 18.22
CA ILE A 137 -7.75 -6.07 19.36
C ILE A 137 -9.19 -6.19 18.86
N ASP A 138 -9.61 -5.35 17.92
CA ASP A 138 -10.95 -5.41 17.30
C ASP A 138 -11.21 -6.79 16.69
N TYR A 139 -10.19 -7.36 16.02
CA TYR A 139 -10.28 -8.69 15.44
C TYR A 139 -10.50 -9.77 16.51
N LEU A 140 -9.75 -9.72 17.64
CA LEU A 140 -9.92 -10.65 18.74
C LEU A 140 -11.30 -10.51 19.41
N VAL A 141 -11.77 -9.28 19.61
CA VAL A 141 -13.10 -9.00 20.17
C VAL A 141 -14.20 -9.53 19.24
N ALA A 142 -14.04 -9.39 17.93
CA ALA A 142 -14.99 -9.95 16.95
C ALA A 142 -15.07 -11.49 16.97
N GLY A 143 -13.98 -12.16 17.42
CA GLY A 143 -13.91 -13.62 17.59
C GLY A 143 -14.15 -14.10 19.03
N MET A 144 -14.70 -13.27 19.93
CA MET A 144 -14.82 -13.59 21.36
C MET A 144 -15.66 -14.84 21.62
N ASP A 145 -16.73 -15.07 20.84
CA ASP A 145 -17.60 -16.23 20.99
C ASP A 145 -16.83 -17.55 20.75
N ASP A 146 -15.97 -17.58 19.75
CA ASP A 146 -15.11 -18.75 19.47
C ASP A 146 -14.09 -19.01 20.59
N ILE A 147 -13.60 -17.93 21.21
CA ILE A 147 -12.67 -18.01 22.36
C ILE A 147 -13.39 -18.59 23.58
N LEU A 148 -14.57 -18.12 23.90
CA LEU A 148 -15.39 -18.61 25.02
C LEU A 148 -15.80 -20.07 24.82
N ASP A 149 -16.21 -20.46 23.62
CA ASP A 149 -16.52 -21.85 23.26
C ASP A 149 -15.30 -22.78 23.42
N PHE A 150 -14.11 -22.29 23.06
CA PHE A 150 -12.88 -23.05 23.25
C PHE A 150 -12.53 -23.23 24.72
N GLU A 151 -12.68 -22.21 25.55
CA GLU A 151 -12.44 -22.28 26.99
C GLU A 151 -13.42 -23.23 27.69
N GLU A 152 -14.71 -23.24 27.30
CA GLU A 152 -15.70 -24.16 27.86
C GLU A 152 -15.40 -25.62 27.55
N LYS A 153 -14.89 -25.92 26.34
CA LYS A 153 -14.52 -27.30 25.95
C LYS A 153 -13.26 -27.83 26.65
N ARG A 154 -12.52 -26.97 27.33
CA ARG A 154 -11.28 -27.35 28.09
C ARG A 154 -11.50 -27.49 29.60
N LYS A 155 -12.67 -27.16 30.12
CA LYS A 155 -13.09 -27.40 31.51
C LYS A 155 -13.61 -28.82 31.67
#